data_0a6c5922a5cb3cee3640f3d197c8cf4c
#
_entry.id   0a6c5922a5cb3cee3640f3d197c8cf4c
#
_cell.length_a   1.000
_cell.length_b   1.000
_cell.length_c   1.000
_cell.angle_alpha   90.00
_cell.angle_beta   90.00
_cell.angle_gamma   90.00
#
_symmetry.space_group_name_H-M   'P 1'
#
loop_
_entity.id
_entity.type
_entity.pdbx_description
1 polymer ?
#
loop_
_entity_poly.entity_id
_entity_poly.type
_entity_poly.pdbx_seq_one_letter_code
_entity_poly.pdbx_strand_id
1 'polypeptide(L)'
;MLLVIKVLSLVCYLTGDGRVGQAEEEKDSAAISITLDQERFSQPRTDGGRIPYRRRRHPWVAALEVEGYNLGQMAINRYVKKAPFAYVTKESLRENMKLNHWFWDCDKLVTNAFEHPYMGNFYFNMARTNNLSFWESVPYVVAGDLLWEVHGENELPSVNDFVTTAAGA
;
A
#
# COMPACT_ATOMS: atom_id res chain seq x y z
N MET A 1 17.63 7.49 -6.27
CA MET A 1 16.73 8.49 -6.86
C MET A 1 16.02 7.98 -8.12
N LEU A 2 16.73 7.39 -9.08
CA LEU A 2 16.12 6.91 -10.34
C LEU A 2 15.13 5.73 -10.13
N LEU A 3 15.42 4.80 -9.21
CA LEU A 3 14.55 3.66 -8.87
C LEU A 3 13.26 4.14 -8.20
N VAL A 4 13.36 5.05 -7.24
CA VAL A 4 12.20 5.64 -6.55
C VAL A 4 11.25 6.30 -7.55
N ILE A 5 11.80 7.08 -8.50
CA ILE A 5 11.02 7.72 -9.55
C ILE A 5 10.35 6.66 -10.46
N LYS A 6 11.07 5.58 -10.80
CA LYS A 6 10.51 4.50 -11.62
C LYS A 6 9.41 3.72 -10.91
N VAL A 7 9.56 3.43 -9.61
CA VAL A 7 8.52 2.74 -8.82
C VAL A 7 7.29 3.63 -8.69
N LEU A 8 7.46 4.90 -8.37
CA LEU A 8 6.34 5.85 -8.31
C LEU A 8 5.65 6.05 -9.66
N SER A 9 6.42 6.08 -10.76
CA SER A 9 5.87 6.16 -12.12
C SER A 9 5.09 4.90 -12.49
N LEU A 10 5.56 3.72 -12.08
CA LEU A 10 4.86 2.45 -12.30
C LEU A 10 3.53 2.41 -11.54
N VAL A 11 3.51 2.86 -10.28
CA VAL A 11 2.29 2.97 -9.49
C VAL A 11 1.27 3.87 -10.19
N CYS A 12 1.70 5.04 -10.66
CA CYS A 12 0.80 5.97 -11.35
C CYS A 12 0.32 5.44 -12.72
N TYR A 13 1.13 4.64 -13.41
CA TYR A 13 0.74 4.01 -14.67
C TYR A 13 -0.31 2.90 -14.45
N LEU A 14 -0.14 2.08 -13.41
CA LEU A 14 -1.06 1.00 -13.07
C LEU A 14 -2.41 1.48 -12.50
N THR A 15 -2.45 2.69 -11.94
CA THR A 15 -3.70 3.31 -11.45
C THR A 15 -4.43 4.14 -12.50
N GLY A 16 -3.91 4.22 -13.72
CA GLY A 16 -4.54 4.87 -14.89
C GLY A 16 -5.78 4.12 -15.36
N ASP A 17 -6.79 4.88 -15.73
CA ASP A 17 -8.19 4.58 -16.03
C ASP A 17 -8.43 3.31 -16.90
N GLY A 18 -8.37 2.14 -16.29
CA GLY A 18 -8.76 0.87 -16.89
C GLY A 18 -10.22 0.55 -16.57
N ARG A 19 -11.13 0.85 -17.51
CA ARG A 19 -12.50 0.31 -17.47
C ARG A 19 -12.42 -1.21 -17.59
N VAL A 20 -12.59 -1.93 -16.48
CA VAL A 20 -12.80 -3.37 -16.52
C VAL A 20 -14.29 -3.61 -16.67
N GLY A 21 -14.65 -4.30 -17.76
CA GLY A 21 -16.00 -4.70 -18.08
C GLY A 21 -16.60 -5.61 -17.00
N GLN A 22 -17.89 -5.42 -16.77
CA GLN A 22 -18.70 -6.30 -15.94
C GLN A 22 -18.81 -7.67 -16.63
N ALA A 23 -18.37 -8.71 -15.92
CA ALA A 23 -18.78 -10.08 -16.21
C ALA A 23 -19.93 -10.44 -15.29
N GLU A 24 -21.07 -10.74 -15.88
CA GLU A 24 -22.23 -11.36 -15.24
C GLU A 24 -21.83 -12.75 -14.75
N GLU A 25 -22.07 -13.05 -13.48
CA GLU A 25 -22.17 -14.42 -13.01
C GLU A 25 -23.42 -14.59 -12.16
N GLU A 26 -24.40 -15.22 -12.80
CA GLU A 26 -25.61 -15.77 -12.25
C GLU A 26 -25.27 -17.05 -11.49
N LYS A 27 -25.66 -17.18 -10.23
CA LYS A 27 -26.11 -18.46 -9.67
C LYS A 27 -26.75 -18.35 -8.30
N ASP A 28 -27.94 -18.94 -8.28
CA ASP A 28 -28.77 -19.38 -7.15
C ASP A 28 -28.00 -19.94 -5.96
N SER A 29 -28.29 -19.43 -4.79
CA SER A 29 -28.29 -20.25 -3.57
C SER A 29 -29.25 -19.68 -2.54
N ALA A 30 -30.01 -20.55 -1.96
CA ALA A 30 -31.11 -20.33 -1.05
C ALA A 30 -30.83 -19.31 0.04
N ALA A 31 -31.53 -18.21 -0.03
CA ALA A 31 -31.42 -17.08 0.85
C ALA A 31 -32.03 -17.38 2.22
N ILE A 32 -31.23 -17.17 3.23
CA ILE A 32 -31.75 -16.56 4.46
C ILE A 32 -31.99 -15.09 4.09
N SER A 33 -33.25 -14.76 3.84
CA SER A 33 -33.67 -13.38 3.57
C SER A 33 -33.56 -12.56 4.85
N ILE A 34 -32.38 -12.05 5.11
CA ILE A 34 -32.26 -10.81 5.83
C ILE A 34 -32.63 -9.75 4.79
N THR A 35 -33.88 -9.39 4.75
CA THR A 35 -34.37 -8.16 4.12
C THR A 35 -33.82 -6.97 4.92
N LEU A 36 -32.51 -6.80 4.90
CA LEU A 36 -31.94 -5.51 5.09
C LEU A 36 -32.43 -4.68 3.92
N ASP A 37 -33.07 -3.60 4.25
CA ASP A 37 -33.69 -2.59 3.40
C ASP A 37 -32.70 -2.08 2.33
N GLN A 38 -32.32 -3.00 1.43
CA GLN A 38 -31.32 -2.77 0.35
C GLN A 38 -31.86 -1.75 -0.67
N GLU A 39 -33.18 -1.61 -0.72
CA GLU A 39 -33.82 -0.57 -1.53
C GLU A 39 -33.56 0.85 -1.00
N ARG A 40 -33.28 1.00 0.29
CA ARG A 40 -32.94 2.31 0.88
C ARG A 40 -31.55 2.82 0.53
N PHE A 41 -30.64 1.90 0.15
CA PHE A 41 -29.29 2.22 -0.31
C PHE A 41 -29.16 2.35 -1.81
N SER A 42 -30.08 1.80 -2.59
CA SER A 42 -30.04 1.80 -4.05
C SER A 42 -30.85 2.92 -4.69
N GLN A 43 -31.67 3.63 -3.93
CA GLN A 43 -32.30 4.84 -4.46
C GLN A 43 -31.27 5.98 -4.46
N PRO A 44 -30.99 6.60 -5.61
CA PRO A 44 -30.26 7.85 -5.59
C PRO A 44 -31.13 8.82 -4.77
N ARG A 45 -30.62 9.24 -3.60
CA ARG A 45 -31.26 10.30 -2.84
C ARG A 45 -31.41 11.48 -3.79
N THR A 46 -32.63 11.70 -4.24
CA THR A 46 -33.03 12.94 -4.92
C THR A 46 -33.13 14.05 -3.85
N ASP A 47 -32.06 14.26 -3.11
CA ASP A 47 -31.89 15.43 -2.28
C ASP A 47 -31.68 16.61 -3.21
N GLY A 48 -32.74 17.37 -3.36
CA GLY A 48 -32.86 18.60 -4.14
C GLY A 48 -31.55 19.24 -4.59
N GLY A 49 -31.10 18.94 -5.79
CA GLY A 49 -30.11 19.74 -6.50
C GLY A 49 -28.67 19.69 -5.99
N ARG A 50 -28.30 18.80 -5.08
CA ARG A 50 -26.90 18.62 -4.71
C ARG A 50 -26.16 17.94 -5.86
N ILE A 51 -25.29 18.68 -6.54
CA ILE A 51 -24.33 18.14 -7.51
C ILE A 51 -23.60 17.00 -6.81
N PRO A 52 -23.62 15.76 -7.34
CA PRO A 52 -22.91 14.66 -6.73
C PRO A 52 -21.43 15.06 -6.62
N TYR A 53 -20.94 15.20 -5.38
CA TYR A 53 -19.52 15.50 -5.13
C TYR A 53 -18.70 14.33 -5.65
N ARG A 54 -18.22 14.42 -6.87
CA ARG A 54 -17.25 13.48 -7.44
C ARG A 54 -15.95 13.67 -6.67
N ARG A 55 -15.68 12.79 -5.72
CA ARG A 55 -14.43 12.78 -4.98
C ARG A 55 -13.27 12.70 -5.97
N ARG A 56 -12.41 13.70 -5.96
CA ARG A 56 -11.19 13.68 -6.78
C ARG A 56 -10.25 12.61 -6.24
N ARG A 57 -9.62 11.88 -7.15
CA ARG A 57 -8.54 10.95 -6.84
C ARG A 57 -7.23 11.74 -6.72
N HIS A 58 -6.43 11.37 -5.72
CA HIS A 58 -5.17 12.06 -5.44
C HIS A 58 -4.00 11.05 -5.40
N PRO A 59 -3.65 10.38 -6.52
CA PRO A 59 -2.63 9.33 -6.53
C PRO A 59 -1.25 9.85 -6.09
N TRP A 60 -0.88 11.06 -6.49
CA TRP A 60 0.39 11.64 -6.08
C TRP A 60 0.44 12.00 -4.59
N VAL A 61 -0.68 12.39 -3.99
CA VAL A 61 -0.76 12.63 -2.55
C VAL A 61 -0.56 11.31 -1.81
N ALA A 62 -1.24 10.24 -2.25
CA ALA A 62 -1.04 8.90 -1.68
C ALA A 62 0.43 8.45 -1.74
N ALA A 63 1.10 8.67 -2.89
CA ALA A 63 2.52 8.33 -3.03
C ALA A 63 3.42 9.13 -2.07
N LEU A 64 3.14 10.42 -1.89
CA LEU A 64 3.88 11.27 -0.96
C LEU A 64 3.62 10.89 0.50
N GLU A 65 2.40 10.48 0.84
CA GLU A 65 2.06 10.00 2.18
C GLU A 65 2.79 8.69 2.51
N VAL A 66 2.81 7.73 1.58
CA VAL A 66 3.54 6.46 1.73
C VAL A 66 5.03 6.71 1.93
N GLU A 67 5.65 7.53 1.08
CA GLU A 67 7.08 7.84 1.22
C GLU A 67 7.35 8.68 2.49
N GLY A 68 6.48 9.63 2.80
CA GLY A 68 6.59 10.42 4.03
C GLY A 68 6.51 9.56 5.29
N TYR A 69 5.68 8.52 5.27
CA TYR A 69 5.61 7.54 6.35
C TYR A 69 6.93 6.76 6.49
N ASN A 70 7.49 6.25 5.39
CA ASN A 70 8.78 5.54 5.39
C ASN A 70 9.90 6.42 5.94
N LEU A 71 10.00 7.64 5.47
CA LEU A 71 11.01 8.59 5.96
C LEU A 71 10.80 8.95 7.44
N GLY A 72 9.54 9.07 7.87
CA GLY A 72 9.20 9.29 9.28
C GLY A 72 9.61 8.11 10.17
N GLN A 73 9.29 6.89 9.75
CA GLN A 73 9.69 5.66 10.45
C GLN A 73 11.22 5.52 10.52
N MET A 74 11.91 5.75 9.40
CA MET A 74 13.38 5.76 9.38
C MET A 74 13.94 6.80 10.35
N ALA A 75 13.40 8.00 10.38
CA ALA A 75 13.83 9.05 11.31
C ALA A 75 13.60 8.66 12.76
N ILE A 76 12.44 8.09 13.10
CA ILE A 76 12.14 7.60 14.45
C ILE A 76 13.11 6.48 14.84
N ASN A 77 13.31 5.50 13.96
CA ASN A 77 14.22 4.38 14.21
C ASN A 77 15.65 4.86 14.40
N ARG A 78 16.11 5.82 13.61
CA ARG A 78 17.47 6.35 13.67
C ARG A 78 17.72 7.27 14.87
N TYR A 79 16.84 8.24 15.11
CA TYR A 79 17.10 9.31 16.06
C TYR A 79 16.49 9.07 17.43
N VAL A 80 15.36 8.37 17.52
CA VAL A 80 14.66 8.07 18.78
C VAL A 80 15.04 6.71 19.32
N LYS A 81 14.83 5.65 18.52
CA LYS A 81 15.12 4.25 18.93
C LYS A 81 16.61 3.92 18.82
N LYS A 82 17.38 4.66 18.00
CA LYS A 82 18.81 4.40 17.72
C LYS A 82 19.04 2.97 17.25
N ALA A 83 18.11 2.45 16.43
CA ALA A 83 18.15 1.09 15.93
C ALA A 83 19.33 0.92 14.95
N PRO A 84 20.15 -0.13 15.05
CA PRO A 84 21.33 -0.34 14.20
C PRO A 84 20.99 -0.39 12.72
N PHE A 85 19.86 -0.99 12.35
CA PHE A 85 19.42 -1.11 10.95
C PHE A 85 19.08 0.25 10.29
N ALA A 86 18.74 1.27 11.08
CA ALA A 86 18.34 2.58 10.54
C ALA A 86 19.52 3.47 10.12
N TYR A 87 20.75 2.97 10.17
CA TYR A 87 21.93 3.71 9.75
C TYR A 87 22.32 3.39 8.30
N VAL A 88 21.41 3.74 7.40
CA VAL A 88 21.58 3.53 5.96
C VAL A 88 22.78 4.29 5.42
N THR A 89 23.60 3.62 4.63
CA THR A 89 24.80 4.17 3.95
C THR A 89 24.62 4.13 2.43
N LYS A 90 25.54 4.76 1.71
CA LYS A 90 25.53 4.68 0.23
C LYS A 90 25.80 3.25 -0.26
N GLU A 91 26.61 2.53 0.49
CA GLU A 91 26.96 1.13 0.24
C GLU A 91 25.75 0.23 0.43
N SER A 92 25.06 0.31 1.60
CA SER A 92 23.84 -0.50 1.85
C SER A 92 22.76 -0.18 0.83
N LEU A 93 22.54 1.09 0.52
CA LEU A 93 21.59 1.49 -0.52
C LEU A 93 21.90 0.87 -1.90
N ARG A 94 23.21 0.81 -2.27
CA ARG A 94 23.63 0.19 -3.52
C ARG A 94 23.42 -1.33 -3.52
N GLU A 95 23.69 -2.00 -2.41
CA GLU A 95 23.48 -3.43 -2.25
C GLU A 95 21.99 -3.77 -2.27
N ASN A 96 21.16 -3.02 -1.56
CA ASN A 96 19.70 -3.24 -1.51
C ASN A 96 19.00 -3.02 -2.86
N MET A 97 19.60 -2.25 -3.76
CA MET A 97 19.08 -2.11 -5.13
C MET A 97 19.35 -3.32 -6.04
N LYS A 98 20.13 -4.31 -5.60
CA LYS A 98 20.45 -5.49 -6.39
C LYS A 98 19.42 -6.58 -6.16
N LEU A 99 18.61 -6.90 -7.17
CA LEU A 99 17.53 -7.89 -7.09
C LEU A 99 18.00 -9.32 -6.76
N ASN A 100 19.28 -9.63 -6.94
CA ASN A 100 19.86 -10.95 -6.61
C ASN A 100 20.32 -11.07 -5.15
N HIS A 101 20.13 -10.03 -4.33
CA HIS A 101 20.51 -10.03 -2.91
C HIS A 101 19.33 -10.22 -1.98
N TRP A 102 18.14 -10.44 -2.51
CA TRP A 102 16.96 -10.76 -1.71
C TRP A 102 17.11 -12.13 -1.06
N PHE A 103 16.80 -12.22 0.22
CA PHE A 103 16.91 -13.45 0.99
C PHE A 103 15.70 -13.66 1.90
N TRP A 104 15.61 -14.81 2.51
CA TRP A 104 14.62 -15.10 3.54
C TRP A 104 15.26 -14.87 4.89
N ASP A 105 14.86 -13.86 5.61
CA ASP A 105 15.43 -13.56 6.90
C ASP A 105 14.83 -14.37 8.05
N CYS A 106 15.40 -14.21 9.25
CA CYS A 106 15.00 -14.88 10.47
C CYS A 106 14.53 -13.89 11.52
N ASP A 107 13.82 -12.87 11.12
CA ASP A 107 13.27 -11.86 12.01
C ASP A 107 12.33 -12.45 13.05
N LYS A 108 12.13 -11.71 14.14
CA LYS A 108 11.24 -12.12 15.22
C LYS A 108 9.83 -12.29 14.69
N LEU A 109 9.13 -13.34 15.17
CA LEU A 109 7.74 -13.60 14.82
C LEU A 109 6.84 -12.35 14.97
N VAL A 110 7.10 -11.51 15.98
CA VAL A 110 6.33 -10.28 16.21
C VAL A 110 6.51 -9.30 15.06
N THR A 111 7.71 -9.14 14.53
CA THR A 111 8.01 -8.28 13.38
C THR A 111 7.26 -8.78 12.16
N ASN A 112 7.46 -10.04 11.79
CA ASN A 112 6.83 -10.63 10.60
C ASN A 112 5.31 -10.80 10.70
N ALA A 113 4.76 -11.09 11.90
CA ALA A 113 3.33 -11.34 12.05
C ALA A 113 2.50 -10.07 12.33
N PHE A 114 3.12 -8.99 12.79
CA PHE A 114 2.40 -7.79 13.20
C PHE A 114 2.97 -6.50 12.59
N GLU A 115 4.29 -6.25 12.68
CA GLU A 115 4.85 -4.97 12.25
C GLU A 115 4.72 -4.79 10.74
N HIS A 116 5.17 -5.76 9.92
CA HIS A 116 5.08 -5.70 8.47
C HIS A 116 3.63 -5.66 7.94
N PRO A 117 2.70 -6.55 8.38
CA PRO A 117 1.30 -6.43 7.98
C PRO A 117 0.67 -5.09 8.37
N TYR A 118 1.07 -4.54 9.52
CA TYR A 118 0.57 -3.25 9.96
C TYR A 118 1.08 -2.11 9.05
N MET A 119 2.33 -2.15 8.62
CA MET A 119 2.89 -1.23 7.63
C MET A 119 2.12 -1.33 6.30
N GLY A 120 1.88 -2.54 5.80
CA GLY A 120 1.09 -2.78 4.60
C GLY A 120 -0.30 -2.18 4.68
N ASN A 121 -0.97 -2.35 5.82
CA ASN A 121 -2.28 -1.74 6.07
C ASN A 121 -2.23 -0.20 6.04
N PHE A 122 -1.17 0.42 6.57
CA PHE A 122 -0.99 1.87 6.49
C PHE A 122 -0.84 2.33 5.04
N TYR A 123 0.03 1.70 4.24
CA TYR A 123 0.22 2.06 2.83
C TYR A 123 -1.10 1.94 2.05
N PHE A 124 -1.82 0.84 2.28
CA PHE A 124 -3.13 0.63 1.67
C PHE A 124 -4.12 1.74 2.03
N ASN A 125 -4.24 2.05 3.31
CA ASN A 125 -5.20 3.06 3.79
C ASN A 125 -4.82 4.48 3.32
N MET A 126 -3.55 4.83 3.21
CA MET A 126 -3.12 6.10 2.60
C MET A 126 -3.63 6.24 1.16
N ALA A 127 -3.54 5.17 0.38
CA ALA A 127 -4.10 5.17 -0.96
C ALA A 127 -5.65 5.25 -0.96
N ARG A 128 -6.31 4.51 -0.07
CA ARG A 128 -7.78 4.53 0.09
C ARG A 128 -8.32 5.89 0.50
N THR A 129 -7.67 6.58 1.43
CA THR A 129 -8.09 7.93 1.88
C THR A 129 -7.95 8.97 0.78
N ASN A 130 -7.08 8.72 -0.19
CA ASN A 130 -6.92 9.53 -1.40
C ASN A 130 -7.89 9.18 -2.54
N ASN A 131 -9.00 8.49 -2.21
CA ASN A 131 -10.08 8.10 -3.11
C ASN A 131 -9.67 7.12 -4.23
N LEU A 132 -8.64 6.32 -4.01
CA LEU A 132 -8.29 5.22 -4.89
C LEU A 132 -9.16 3.99 -4.58
N SER A 133 -9.49 3.21 -5.60
CA SER A 133 -10.21 1.95 -5.44
C SER A 133 -9.35 0.90 -4.72
N PHE A 134 -9.92 -0.24 -4.35
CA PHE A 134 -9.18 -1.34 -3.74
C PHE A 134 -7.95 -1.73 -4.58
N TRP A 135 -8.18 -2.06 -5.83
CA TRP A 135 -7.10 -2.52 -6.73
C TRP A 135 -6.08 -1.43 -7.08
N GLU A 136 -6.51 -0.17 -7.13
CA GLU A 136 -5.59 0.96 -7.28
C GLU A 136 -4.73 1.20 -6.04
N SER A 137 -5.14 0.71 -4.87
CA SER A 137 -4.40 0.88 -3.62
C SER A 137 -3.32 -0.19 -3.41
N VAL A 138 -3.51 -1.40 -3.95
CA VAL A 138 -2.52 -2.50 -3.82
C VAL A 138 -1.12 -2.11 -4.32
N PRO A 139 -0.94 -1.44 -5.47
CA PRO A 139 0.38 -0.99 -5.90
C PRO A 139 1.12 -0.09 -4.90
N TYR A 140 0.42 0.64 -4.05
CA TYR A 140 1.03 1.49 -3.01
C TYR A 140 1.62 0.67 -1.87
N VAL A 141 1.01 -0.47 -1.54
CA VAL A 141 1.57 -1.42 -0.57
C VAL A 141 2.88 -1.98 -1.10
N VAL A 142 2.85 -2.49 -2.32
CA VAL A 142 4.03 -3.05 -3.01
C VAL A 142 5.15 -2.00 -3.13
N ALA A 143 4.80 -0.78 -3.57
CA ALA A 143 5.78 0.29 -3.73
C ALA A 143 6.32 0.79 -2.39
N GLY A 144 5.47 0.92 -1.38
CA GLY A 144 5.87 1.37 -0.04
C GLY A 144 6.87 0.44 0.60
N ASP A 145 6.61 -0.86 0.49
CA ASP A 145 7.49 -1.88 1.01
C ASP A 145 8.82 -1.98 0.23
N LEU A 146 8.76 -2.01 -1.11
CA LEU A 146 9.97 -1.97 -1.93
C LEU A 146 10.85 -0.74 -1.64
N LEU A 147 10.24 0.40 -1.34
CA LEU A 147 10.97 1.60 -0.96
C LEU A 147 11.60 1.41 0.43
N TRP A 148 10.88 0.81 1.38
CA TRP A 148 11.40 0.50 2.70
C TRP A 148 12.60 -0.45 2.61
N GLU A 149 12.49 -1.55 1.92
CA GLU A 149 13.57 -2.53 1.70
C GLU A 149 14.82 -1.91 1.06
N VAL A 150 14.64 -0.93 0.19
CA VAL A 150 15.77 -0.30 -0.50
C VAL A 150 16.45 0.78 0.33
N HIS A 151 15.70 1.62 1.03
CA HIS A 151 16.30 2.80 1.69
C HIS A 151 15.86 3.01 3.15
N GLY A 152 14.93 2.23 3.67
CA GLY A 152 14.46 2.35 5.06
C GLY A 152 15.44 1.75 6.07
N GLU A 153 16.25 0.78 5.64
CA GLU A 153 17.18 0.04 6.47
C GLU A 153 18.50 -0.28 5.78
N ASN A 154 19.51 -0.65 6.55
CA ASN A 154 20.85 -1.01 6.04
C ASN A 154 21.02 -2.53 5.85
N GLU A 155 20.01 -3.31 6.18
CA GLU A 155 19.96 -4.76 5.98
C GLU A 155 19.61 -5.08 4.52
N LEU A 156 19.87 -6.31 4.09
CA LEU A 156 19.53 -6.73 2.73
C LEU A 156 18.02 -6.97 2.62
N PRO A 157 17.41 -6.74 1.44
CA PRO A 157 15.98 -6.89 1.25
C PRO A 157 15.47 -8.30 1.56
N SER A 158 14.38 -8.37 2.30
CA SER A 158 13.76 -9.61 2.76
C SER A 158 12.52 -9.99 1.97
N VAL A 159 12.45 -11.25 1.52
CA VAL A 159 11.29 -11.78 0.79
C VAL A 159 10.10 -11.98 1.72
N ASN A 160 10.35 -12.46 2.95
CA ASN A 160 9.26 -12.69 3.92
C ASN A 160 8.63 -11.39 4.39
N ASP A 161 9.41 -10.34 4.59
CA ASP A 161 8.91 -9.03 4.99
C ASP A 161 8.04 -8.42 3.89
N PHE A 162 8.50 -8.53 2.64
CA PHE A 162 7.70 -8.14 1.49
C PHE A 162 6.37 -8.89 1.41
N VAL A 163 6.37 -10.21 1.60
CA VAL A 163 5.15 -11.02 1.56
C VAL A 163 4.21 -10.67 2.73
N THR A 164 4.75 -10.50 3.93
CA THR A 164 3.94 -10.18 5.12
C THR A 164 3.38 -8.76 5.08
N THR A 165 4.15 -7.78 4.58
CA THR A 165 3.65 -6.42 4.32
C THR A 165 2.53 -6.45 3.28
N ALA A 166 2.72 -7.17 2.17
CA ALA A 166 1.69 -7.30 1.14
C ALA A 166 0.40 -7.95 1.66
N ALA A 167 0.52 -8.89 2.61
CA ALA A 167 -0.64 -9.54 3.24
C ALA A 167 -1.43 -8.62 4.18
N GLY A 168 -0.89 -7.47 4.56
CA GLY A 168 -1.57 -6.48 5.37
C GLY A 168 -2.54 -5.55 4.62
N ALA A 169 -2.64 -5.69 3.28
CA ALA A 169 -3.46 -4.84 2.40
C ALA A 169 -4.97 -5.11 2.50
#